data_267fedbe8e70145f6ecd48b4d7352902
#
_entry.id   267fedbe8e70145f6ecd48b4d7352902
#
_cell.length_a   1.000
_cell.length_b   1.000
_cell.length_c   1.000
_cell.angle_alpha   90.00
_cell.angle_beta   90.00
_cell.angle_gamma   90.00
#
_symmetry.space_group_name_H-M   'P 1'
#
loop_
_entity.id
_entity.type
_entity.pdbx_description
1 polymer ?
#
loop_
_entity_poly.entity_id
_entity_poly.type
_entity_poly.pdbx_seq_one_letter_code
_entity_poly.pdbx_strand_id
1 'polypeptide(L)'
;MNDLYPVFVTSHNRLLNAIFSKDEDDDYTEDFFGNTIFYYSESFDKTVTPTDIEKYHLQINKPDDILKNNPDIKCHFKRLPYAEAMTDIAIQEDAALGYDITKVHKAKIEYKDIFLGAELILFPKYLKEIAYFLSGSYYIYLLNENYLLVLPESAILEEKGIVNMYNIMIHPFRHDHTYDGVFYFDINTNELRLVHQQKDSKKES
;
A
#
# COMPACT_ATOMS: atom_id res chain seq x y z
N MET A 1 -22.86 -13.84 -2.43
CA MET A 1 -21.78 -13.51 -3.38
C MET A 1 -20.49 -13.64 -2.58
N ASN A 2 -19.59 -14.54 -2.96
CA ASN A 2 -18.35 -14.74 -2.21
C ASN A 2 -17.33 -13.71 -2.72
N ASP A 3 -17.26 -12.58 -2.04
CA ASP A 3 -16.33 -11.52 -2.42
C ASP A 3 -14.93 -11.90 -1.96
N LEU A 4 -13.99 -11.93 -2.91
CA LEU A 4 -12.58 -12.10 -2.62
C LEU A 4 -11.92 -10.72 -2.53
N TYR A 5 -11.19 -10.50 -1.45
CA TYR A 5 -10.46 -9.26 -1.20
C TYR A 5 -8.97 -9.47 -1.43
N PRO A 6 -8.33 -8.62 -2.24
CA PRO A 6 -6.88 -8.63 -2.34
C PRO A 6 -6.25 -8.14 -1.04
N VAL A 7 -5.23 -8.83 -0.57
CA VAL A 7 -4.47 -8.46 0.63
C VAL A 7 -2.97 -8.58 0.36
N PHE A 8 -2.20 -7.60 0.84
CA PHE A 8 -0.75 -7.73 0.94
C PHE A 8 -0.41 -8.35 2.29
N VAL A 9 0.27 -9.46 2.27
CA VAL A 9 0.62 -10.15 3.49
C VAL A 9 2.02 -9.83 3.92
N THR A 10 2.16 -9.47 5.20
CA THR A 10 3.44 -9.37 5.87
C THR A 10 3.59 -10.48 6.88
N SER A 11 4.83 -10.93 7.12
CA SER A 11 5.16 -11.90 8.15
C SER A 11 4.70 -11.49 9.57
N HIS A 12 4.38 -10.20 9.75
CA HIS A 12 3.96 -9.61 11.03
C HIS A 12 2.46 -9.44 11.19
N ASN A 13 1.67 -9.67 10.15
CA ASN A 13 0.23 -9.57 10.28
C ASN A 13 -0.31 -10.80 11.03
N ARG A 14 -0.34 -10.72 12.37
CA ARG A 14 -0.80 -11.79 13.26
C ARG A 14 -2.23 -12.25 12.97
N LEU A 15 -3.08 -11.37 12.48
CA LEU A 15 -4.45 -11.72 12.09
C LEU A 15 -4.43 -12.63 10.85
N LEU A 16 -3.59 -12.31 9.87
CA LEU A 16 -3.47 -13.09 8.65
C LEU A 16 -2.69 -14.38 8.87
N ASN A 17 -1.66 -14.41 9.73
CA ASN A 17 -0.96 -15.65 10.11
C ASN A 17 -1.89 -16.71 10.74
N ALA A 18 -3.03 -16.30 11.30
CA ALA A 18 -4.07 -17.24 11.76
C ALA A 18 -4.99 -17.69 10.62
N ILE A 19 -4.97 -17.01 9.49
CA ILE A 19 -5.87 -17.16 8.34
C ILE A 19 -5.20 -17.97 7.23
N PHE A 20 -3.85 -17.95 7.15
CA PHE A 20 -3.11 -18.75 6.15
C PHE A 20 -3.36 -20.24 6.34
N SER A 21 -3.58 -20.91 5.22
CA SER A 21 -3.43 -22.36 5.17
C SER A 21 -2.03 -22.71 5.65
N LYS A 22 -1.87 -23.84 6.34
CA LYS A 22 -0.56 -24.29 6.85
C LYS A 22 0.49 -24.51 5.74
N ASP A 23 0.06 -24.51 4.50
CA ASP A 23 0.84 -24.72 3.29
C ASP A 23 0.75 -23.43 2.43
N GLU A 24 1.58 -22.40 2.78
CA GLU A 24 1.66 -21.10 2.09
C GLU A 24 1.90 -21.21 0.58
N ASP A 25 2.53 -22.32 0.14
CA ASP A 25 2.84 -22.60 -1.27
C ASP A 25 1.59 -22.91 -2.10
N ASP A 26 0.43 -23.16 -1.46
CA ASP A 26 -0.82 -23.53 -2.14
C ASP A 26 -1.77 -22.35 -2.30
N ASP A 27 -1.49 -21.18 -1.74
CA ASP A 27 -2.38 -20.01 -1.85
C ASP A 27 -2.35 -19.41 -3.27
N TYR A 28 -3.53 -18.96 -3.74
CA TYR A 28 -3.62 -18.23 -5.00
C TYR A 28 -3.03 -16.83 -4.82
N THR A 29 -2.07 -16.50 -5.68
CA THR A 29 -1.35 -15.23 -5.62
C THR A 29 -1.24 -14.56 -6.98
N GLU A 30 -1.15 -13.24 -6.98
CA GLU A 30 -0.82 -12.43 -8.16
C GLU A 30 0.37 -11.52 -7.87
N ASP A 31 1.13 -11.20 -8.92
CA ASP A 31 2.24 -10.26 -8.83
C ASP A 31 1.75 -8.82 -9.03
N PHE A 32 2.20 -7.92 -8.16
CA PHE A 32 1.99 -6.49 -8.28
C PHE A 32 3.33 -5.76 -8.12
N PHE A 33 3.99 -5.50 -9.23
CA PHE A 33 5.32 -4.86 -9.25
C PHE A 33 6.36 -5.56 -8.36
N GLY A 34 6.36 -6.89 -8.35
CA GLY A 34 7.24 -7.70 -7.51
C GLY A 34 6.77 -7.91 -6.07
N ASN A 35 5.60 -7.38 -5.72
CA ASN A 35 4.94 -7.66 -4.44
C ASN A 35 3.88 -8.74 -4.64
N THR A 36 3.70 -9.60 -3.65
CA THR A 36 2.72 -10.69 -3.73
C THR A 36 1.38 -10.24 -3.16
N ILE A 37 0.32 -10.40 -3.96
CA ILE A 37 -1.07 -10.21 -3.53
C ILE A 37 -1.67 -11.57 -3.28
N PHE A 38 -2.28 -11.74 -2.12
CA PHE A 38 -3.12 -12.88 -1.76
C PHE A 38 -4.59 -12.48 -1.87
N TYR A 39 -5.49 -13.46 -1.88
CA TYR A 39 -6.92 -13.22 -1.91
C TYR A 39 -7.59 -13.86 -0.70
N TYR A 40 -8.23 -13.02 0.10
CA TYR A 40 -8.97 -13.44 1.30
C TYR A 40 -10.46 -13.59 0.99
N SER A 41 -11.07 -14.63 1.54
CA SER A 41 -12.52 -14.86 1.48
C SER A 41 -13.14 -14.76 2.88
N GLU A 42 -14.05 -13.80 3.09
CA GLU A 42 -14.84 -13.72 4.31
C GLU A 42 -15.68 -14.98 4.56
N SER A 43 -16.20 -15.59 3.49
CA SER A 43 -17.05 -16.79 3.62
C SER A 43 -16.32 -18.00 4.16
N PHE A 44 -15.00 -18.08 3.92
CA PHE A 44 -14.16 -19.20 4.37
C PHE A 44 -13.24 -18.80 5.53
N ASP A 45 -13.18 -17.50 5.84
CA ASP A 45 -12.29 -16.92 6.87
C ASP A 45 -10.81 -17.33 6.67
N LYS A 46 -10.36 -17.34 5.41
CA LYS A 46 -8.98 -17.71 5.02
C LYS A 46 -8.59 -17.12 3.68
N THR A 47 -7.29 -17.18 3.36
CA THR A 47 -6.80 -17.03 1.98
C THR A 47 -7.27 -18.20 1.12
N VAL A 48 -7.46 -17.95 -0.17
CA VAL A 48 -7.97 -18.97 -1.08
C VAL A 48 -6.85 -19.62 -1.88
N THR A 49 -7.00 -20.93 -2.10
CA THR A 49 -6.12 -21.70 -2.96
C THR A 49 -6.72 -21.78 -4.39
N PRO A 50 -5.93 -22.12 -5.43
CA PRO A 50 -6.46 -22.42 -6.76
C PRO A 50 -7.57 -23.48 -6.72
N THR A 51 -7.44 -24.49 -5.86
CA THR A 51 -8.44 -25.52 -5.65
C THR A 51 -9.76 -24.97 -5.09
N ASP A 52 -9.69 -24.02 -4.15
CA ASP A 52 -10.89 -23.35 -3.62
C ASP A 52 -11.59 -22.56 -4.72
N ILE A 53 -10.84 -21.84 -5.57
CA ILE A 53 -11.38 -21.07 -6.68
C ILE A 53 -12.14 -21.97 -7.65
N GLU A 54 -11.55 -23.09 -8.05
CA GLU A 54 -12.19 -24.04 -8.97
C GLU A 54 -13.41 -24.72 -8.33
N LYS A 55 -13.25 -25.26 -7.11
CA LYS A 55 -14.28 -26.03 -6.41
C LYS A 55 -15.54 -25.22 -6.09
N TYR A 56 -15.36 -23.98 -5.70
CA TYR A 56 -16.46 -23.11 -5.29
C TYR A 56 -16.85 -22.09 -6.34
N HIS A 57 -16.23 -22.14 -7.54
CA HIS A 57 -16.45 -21.20 -8.64
C HIS A 57 -16.33 -19.74 -8.21
N LEU A 58 -15.29 -19.45 -7.41
CA LEU A 58 -15.05 -18.12 -6.91
C LEU A 58 -14.58 -17.20 -8.05
N GLN A 59 -15.02 -15.95 -8.00
CA GLN A 59 -14.60 -14.95 -8.97
C GLN A 59 -13.67 -13.95 -8.26
N ILE A 60 -12.48 -13.74 -8.85
CA ILE A 60 -11.59 -12.68 -8.44
C ILE A 60 -12.17 -11.38 -8.99
N ASN A 61 -12.70 -10.58 -8.08
CA ASN A 61 -13.27 -9.29 -8.45
C ASN A 61 -12.18 -8.26 -8.65
N LYS A 62 -12.32 -7.46 -9.69
CA LYS A 62 -11.47 -6.27 -9.85
C LYS A 62 -11.78 -5.27 -8.73
N PRO A 63 -10.81 -4.44 -8.31
CA PRO A 63 -11.01 -3.45 -7.26
C PRO A 63 -12.25 -2.57 -7.47
N ASP A 64 -12.52 -2.13 -8.70
CA ASP A 64 -13.71 -1.34 -9.01
C ASP A 64 -15.03 -2.10 -8.80
N ASP A 65 -15.05 -3.40 -9.03
CA ASP A 65 -16.24 -4.23 -8.81
C ASP A 65 -16.44 -4.49 -7.31
N ILE A 66 -15.34 -4.62 -6.54
CA ILE A 66 -15.38 -4.67 -5.08
C ILE A 66 -16.05 -3.40 -4.54
N LEU A 67 -15.65 -2.22 -5.02
CA LEU A 67 -16.24 -0.95 -4.59
C LEU A 67 -17.72 -0.81 -4.96
N LYS A 68 -18.15 -1.31 -6.12
CA LYS A 68 -19.58 -1.30 -6.51
C LYS A 68 -20.43 -2.17 -5.58
N ASN A 69 -19.89 -3.32 -5.21
CA ASN A 69 -20.59 -4.28 -4.35
C ASN A 69 -20.54 -3.91 -2.86
N ASN A 70 -19.58 -3.06 -2.48
CA ASN A 70 -19.35 -2.64 -1.10
C ASN A 70 -19.24 -1.11 -0.99
N PRO A 71 -20.37 -0.39 -1.07
CA PRO A 71 -20.38 1.08 -1.05
C PRO A 71 -19.92 1.68 0.28
N ASP A 72 -19.82 0.87 1.33
CA ASP A 72 -19.37 1.29 2.66
C ASP A 72 -17.85 1.36 2.80
N ILE A 73 -17.09 0.89 1.80
CA ILE A 73 -15.64 1.06 1.78
C ILE A 73 -15.31 2.55 1.70
N LYS A 74 -14.53 3.05 2.67
CA LYS A 74 -14.16 4.45 2.79
C LYS A 74 -12.65 4.62 2.71
N CYS A 75 -12.21 5.63 1.97
CA CYS A 75 -10.82 6.08 2.01
C CYS A 75 -10.64 7.12 3.10
N HIS A 76 -9.68 6.88 4.01
CA HIS A 76 -9.25 7.84 5.01
C HIS A 76 -7.91 8.43 4.55
N PHE A 77 -7.93 9.74 4.34
CA PHE A 77 -6.76 10.48 3.92
C PHE A 77 -6.55 11.69 4.84
N LYS A 78 -5.37 11.80 5.43
CA LYS A 78 -5.05 12.92 6.31
C LYS A 78 -3.55 13.17 6.40
N ARG A 79 -3.19 14.41 6.73
CA ARG A 79 -1.82 14.79 7.04
C ARG A 79 -1.25 13.96 8.19
N LEU A 80 0.02 13.65 8.13
CA LEU A 80 0.69 12.90 9.19
C LEU A 80 0.90 13.78 10.42
N PRO A 81 0.32 13.44 11.58
CA PRO A 81 0.29 14.35 12.73
C PRO A 81 1.67 14.77 13.27
N TYR A 82 2.65 13.87 13.26
CA TYR A 82 3.97 14.20 13.79
C TYR A 82 4.73 15.21 12.91
N ALA A 83 4.42 15.26 11.61
CA ALA A 83 4.98 16.25 10.70
C ALA A 83 4.60 17.68 11.11
N GLU A 84 3.45 17.86 11.76
CA GLU A 84 3.03 19.15 12.29
C GLU A 84 3.79 19.54 13.55
N ALA A 85 4.08 18.57 14.43
CA ALA A 85 4.82 18.79 15.68
C ALA A 85 6.31 19.03 15.46
N MET A 86 6.86 18.58 14.33
CA MET A 86 8.30 18.72 14.01
C MET A 86 8.61 19.89 13.06
N THR A 87 7.64 20.75 12.78
CA THR A 87 7.79 21.80 11.74
C THR A 87 9.04 22.69 11.98
N ASP A 88 9.32 23.06 13.21
CA ASP A 88 10.42 23.99 13.54
C ASP A 88 11.81 23.32 13.41
N ILE A 89 11.90 22.01 13.64
CA ILE A 89 13.15 21.24 13.50
C ILE A 89 13.32 20.84 12.02
N ALA A 90 12.24 20.46 11.37
CA ALA A 90 12.22 19.97 10.01
C ALA A 90 12.65 21.04 9.00
N ILE A 91 12.31 22.31 9.19
CA ILE A 91 12.68 23.37 8.25
C ILE A 91 14.20 23.49 8.07
N GLN A 92 15.01 23.17 9.09
CA GLN A 92 16.48 23.21 8.98
C GLN A 92 17.05 21.95 8.32
N GLU A 93 16.33 20.81 8.43
CA GLU A 93 16.75 19.52 7.91
C GLU A 93 16.16 19.19 6.55
N ASP A 94 15.01 19.77 6.18
CA ASP A 94 14.30 19.49 4.93
C ASP A 94 15.16 19.66 3.67
N ALA A 95 15.96 20.72 3.63
CA ALA A 95 16.88 20.94 2.51
C ALA A 95 17.93 19.84 2.40
N ALA A 96 18.36 19.26 3.53
CA ALA A 96 19.30 18.14 3.55
C ALA A 96 18.62 16.82 3.16
N LEU A 97 17.35 16.65 3.52
CA LEU A 97 16.54 15.46 3.19
C LEU A 97 16.09 15.44 1.73
N GLY A 98 15.89 16.62 1.13
CA GLY A 98 15.42 16.77 -0.25
C GLY A 98 13.90 16.66 -0.42
N TYR A 99 13.13 16.73 0.68
CA TYR A 99 11.67 16.77 0.66
C TYR A 99 11.10 17.55 1.85
N ASP A 100 9.88 18.06 1.70
CA ASP A 100 9.15 18.77 2.76
C ASP A 100 8.34 17.78 3.61
N ILE A 101 8.87 17.44 4.78
CA ILE A 101 8.26 16.48 5.71
C ILE A 101 6.89 16.93 6.21
N THR A 102 6.60 18.23 6.20
CA THR A 102 5.31 18.76 6.67
C THR A 102 4.17 18.43 5.74
N LYS A 103 4.45 18.00 4.51
CA LYS A 103 3.46 17.62 3.50
C LYS A 103 3.22 16.11 3.40
N VAL A 104 3.78 15.33 4.30
CA VAL A 104 3.53 13.87 4.34
C VAL A 104 2.11 13.60 4.81
N HIS A 105 1.42 12.73 4.08
CA HIS A 105 0.07 12.28 4.43
C HIS A 105 0.06 10.78 4.62
N LYS A 106 -0.97 10.28 5.29
CA LYS A 106 -1.29 8.87 5.37
C LYS A 106 -2.67 8.59 4.79
N ALA A 107 -2.77 7.46 4.10
CA ALA A 107 -4.00 6.99 3.49
C ALA A 107 -4.23 5.52 3.81
N LYS A 108 -5.48 5.16 4.03
CA LYS A 108 -5.92 3.78 4.23
C LYS A 108 -7.38 3.64 3.81
N ILE A 109 -7.82 2.43 3.57
CA ILE A 109 -9.25 2.13 3.41
C ILE A 109 -9.81 1.45 4.65
N GLU A 110 -11.08 1.67 4.90
CA GLU A 110 -11.85 1.03 5.96
C GLU A 110 -13.00 0.27 5.32
N TYR A 111 -13.13 -0.99 5.71
CA TYR A 111 -14.23 -1.85 5.32
C TYR A 111 -14.64 -2.71 6.50
N LYS A 112 -15.90 -2.59 6.98
CA LYS A 112 -16.45 -3.37 8.09
C LYS A 112 -15.51 -3.48 9.30
N ASP A 113 -14.99 -2.36 9.78
CA ASP A 113 -14.03 -2.28 10.89
C ASP A 113 -12.64 -2.86 10.63
N ILE A 114 -12.36 -3.30 9.39
CA ILE A 114 -11.03 -3.73 8.95
C ILE A 114 -10.34 -2.56 8.25
N PHE A 115 -9.11 -2.27 8.66
CA PHE A 115 -8.28 -1.26 8.01
C PHE A 115 -7.27 -1.94 7.11
N LEU A 116 -7.36 -1.64 5.79
CA LEU A 116 -6.46 -2.12 4.77
C LEU A 116 -5.63 -0.93 4.29
N GLY A 117 -4.36 -0.91 4.67
CA GLY A 117 -3.47 0.21 4.35
C GLY A 117 -2.86 0.08 2.98
N ALA A 118 -1.99 -0.90 2.82
CA ALA A 118 -1.24 -1.12 1.58
C ALA A 118 -2.17 -1.43 0.40
N GLU A 119 -3.26 -2.13 0.63
CA GLU A 119 -4.24 -2.52 -0.38
C GLU A 119 -4.92 -1.34 -1.06
N LEU A 120 -4.92 -0.15 -0.43
CA LEU A 120 -5.46 1.06 -1.05
C LEU A 120 -4.85 1.33 -2.43
N ILE A 121 -3.56 0.97 -2.63
CA ILE A 121 -2.87 1.17 -3.91
C ILE A 121 -3.53 0.40 -5.07
N LEU A 122 -4.28 -0.64 -4.77
CA LEU A 122 -5.01 -1.46 -5.75
C LEU A 122 -6.32 -0.82 -6.22
N PHE A 123 -6.75 0.30 -5.62
CA PHE A 123 -8.02 0.95 -5.91
C PHE A 123 -7.85 2.26 -6.68
N PRO A 124 -7.89 2.25 -8.02
CA PRO A 124 -7.65 3.44 -8.87
C PRO A 124 -8.56 4.62 -8.53
N LYS A 125 -9.80 4.36 -8.10
CA LYS A 125 -10.74 5.39 -7.66
C LYS A 125 -10.15 6.24 -6.53
N TYR A 126 -9.62 5.59 -5.49
CA TYR A 126 -9.07 6.29 -4.34
C TYR A 126 -7.74 6.97 -4.66
N LEU A 127 -6.92 6.38 -5.53
CA LEU A 127 -5.72 7.05 -6.02
C LEU A 127 -6.06 8.38 -6.70
N LYS A 128 -7.12 8.41 -7.51
CA LYS A 128 -7.62 9.65 -8.12
C LYS A 128 -8.14 10.65 -7.10
N GLU A 129 -8.92 10.20 -6.12
CA GLU A 129 -9.45 11.06 -5.06
C GLU A 129 -8.31 11.73 -4.27
N ILE A 130 -7.25 10.98 -3.94
CA ILE A 130 -6.05 11.53 -3.30
C ILE A 130 -5.36 12.56 -4.20
N ALA A 131 -5.20 12.28 -5.50
CA ALA A 131 -4.61 13.22 -6.45
C ALA A 131 -5.40 14.52 -6.54
N TYR A 132 -6.72 14.45 -6.56
CA TYR A 132 -7.58 15.65 -6.53
C TYR A 132 -7.45 16.44 -5.24
N PHE A 133 -7.39 15.74 -4.09
CA PHE A 133 -7.17 16.39 -2.80
C PHE A 133 -5.83 17.13 -2.74
N LEU A 134 -4.77 16.49 -3.27
CA LEU A 134 -3.43 17.07 -3.32
C LEU A 134 -3.26 18.11 -4.45
N SER A 135 -4.22 18.20 -5.36
CA SER A 135 -4.18 19.03 -6.57
C SER A 135 -2.98 18.72 -7.47
N GLY A 136 -2.57 17.45 -7.56
CA GLY A 136 -1.43 17.05 -8.37
C GLY A 136 -1.05 15.58 -8.24
N SER A 137 -0.01 15.22 -8.96
CA SER A 137 0.65 13.92 -8.88
C SER A 137 1.38 13.75 -7.55
N TYR A 138 1.66 12.50 -7.16
CA TYR A 138 2.22 12.23 -5.85
C TYR A 138 2.96 10.89 -5.80
N TYR A 139 3.83 10.77 -4.81
CA TYR A 139 4.53 9.53 -4.48
C TYR A 139 3.81 8.76 -3.39
N ILE A 140 3.83 7.44 -3.48
CA ILE A 140 3.25 6.48 -2.54
C ILE A 140 4.35 5.59 -2.03
N TYR A 141 4.44 5.46 -0.71
CA TYR A 141 5.42 4.62 -0.03
C TYR A 141 4.68 3.47 0.66
N LEU A 142 4.97 2.25 0.22
CA LEU A 142 4.50 1.03 0.87
C LEU A 142 5.40 0.74 2.06
N LEU A 143 4.97 1.05 3.27
CA LEU A 143 5.78 0.92 4.47
C LEU A 143 5.27 -0.10 5.46
N ASN A 144 3.97 -0.24 5.55
CA ASN A 144 3.32 -1.16 6.48
C ASN A 144 1.88 -1.45 6.05
N GLU A 145 1.28 -2.42 6.72
CA GLU A 145 -0.07 -2.89 6.47
C GLU A 145 -1.18 -1.89 6.85
N ASN A 146 -0.88 -0.94 7.74
CA ASN A 146 -1.92 -0.10 8.33
C ASN A 146 -2.26 1.13 7.49
N TYR A 147 -1.32 1.63 6.70
CA TYR A 147 -1.53 2.80 5.84
C TYR A 147 -0.42 2.96 4.80
N LEU A 148 -0.74 3.66 3.72
CA LEU A 148 0.25 4.19 2.79
C LEU A 148 0.74 5.54 3.28
N LEU A 149 2.03 5.84 3.10
CA LEU A 149 2.49 7.21 3.14
C LEU A 149 2.40 7.81 1.74
N VAL A 150 1.97 9.06 1.71
CA VAL A 150 1.74 9.81 0.48
C VAL A 150 2.45 11.14 0.57
N LEU A 151 3.22 11.47 -0.47
CA LEU A 151 3.98 12.72 -0.57
C LEU A 151 3.65 13.41 -1.89
N PRO A 152 3.06 14.63 -1.89
CA PRO A 152 2.82 15.37 -3.13
C PRO A 152 4.13 15.60 -3.90
N GLU A 153 4.07 15.55 -5.22
CA GLU A 153 5.24 15.87 -6.06
C GLU A 153 5.82 17.25 -5.74
N SER A 154 4.96 18.22 -5.44
CA SER A 154 5.36 19.57 -5.02
C SER A 154 6.11 19.64 -3.70
N ALA A 155 6.19 18.55 -2.96
CA ALA A 155 6.96 18.44 -1.73
C ALA A 155 8.37 17.90 -1.95
N ILE A 156 8.69 17.39 -3.14
CA ILE A 156 10.03 16.97 -3.52
C ILE A 156 10.83 18.23 -3.88
N LEU A 157 11.88 18.47 -3.10
CA LEU A 157 12.79 19.62 -3.25
C LEU A 157 13.98 19.25 -4.13
N GLU A 158 14.44 18.01 -4.01
CA GLU A 158 15.51 17.42 -4.80
C GLU A 158 15.21 15.95 -5.08
N GLU A 159 15.62 15.40 -6.22
CA GLU A 159 15.36 14.01 -6.63
C GLU A 159 15.78 12.97 -5.55
N LYS A 160 16.89 13.22 -4.85
CA LYS A 160 17.32 12.38 -3.73
C LYS A 160 16.27 12.25 -2.62
N GLY A 161 15.35 13.23 -2.49
CA GLY A 161 14.30 13.24 -1.47
C GLY A 161 13.38 12.04 -1.56
N ILE A 162 13.16 11.50 -2.76
CA ILE A 162 12.34 10.31 -2.98
C ILE A 162 12.96 9.10 -2.27
N VAL A 163 14.26 8.87 -2.49
CA VAL A 163 14.99 7.74 -1.91
C VAL A 163 15.30 7.98 -0.43
N ASN A 164 15.58 9.23 -0.03
CA ASN A 164 15.84 9.57 1.37
C ASN A 164 14.59 9.30 2.24
N MET A 165 13.41 9.72 1.78
CA MET A 165 12.17 9.43 2.50
C MET A 165 11.96 7.91 2.64
N TYR A 166 12.16 7.16 1.57
CA TYR A 166 12.08 5.71 1.60
C TYR A 166 13.03 5.12 2.65
N ASN A 167 14.32 5.48 2.61
CA ASN A 167 15.31 4.95 3.53
C ASN A 167 15.03 5.29 5.00
N ILE A 168 14.58 6.52 5.28
CA ILE A 168 14.28 6.95 6.65
C ILE A 168 13.06 6.22 7.21
N MET A 169 12.03 6.04 6.39
CA MET A 169 10.78 5.43 6.83
C MET A 169 10.81 3.91 6.86
N ILE A 170 11.55 3.28 5.95
CA ILE A 170 11.61 1.80 5.84
C ILE A 170 12.73 1.22 6.71
N HIS A 171 13.85 1.89 6.85
CA HIS A 171 15.02 1.34 7.53
C HIS A 171 14.76 0.76 8.94
N PRO A 172 13.89 1.35 9.78
CA PRO A 172 13.55 0.78 11.08
C PRO A 172 12.72 -0.51 11.01
N PHE A 173 12.07 -0.80 9.89
CA PHE A 173 11.08 -1.87 9.74
C PHE A 173 11.51 -2.98 8.76
N ARG A 174 12.75 -2.97 8.33
CA ARG A 174 13.30 -3.78 7.20
C ARG A 174 13.23 -5.30 7.34
N HIS A 175 13.00 -5.82 8.53
CA HIS A 175 13.19 -7.26 8.75
C HIS A 175 11.96 -8.12 8.43
N ASP A 176 10.83 -7.49 8.08
CA ASP A 176 9.55 -8.17 8.12
C ASP A 176 8.61 -7.86 6.93
N HIS A 177 9.10 -7.24 5.86
CA HIS A 177 8.24 -6.81 4.77
C HIS A 177 8.23 -7.80 3.60
N THR A 178 7.04 -8.28 3.26
CA THR A 178 6.75 -9.02 2.04
C THR A 178 6.38 -8.11 0.87
N TYR A 179 6.19 -6.82 1.13
CA TYR A 179 5.93 -5.80 0.11
C TYR A 179 6.84 -4.58 0.31
N ASP A 180 7.24 -3.98 -0.80
CA ASP A 180 8.20 -2.90 -0.83
C ASP A 180 8.02 -2.08 -2.10
N GLY A 181 8.23 -0.79 -2.01
CA GLY A 181 8.29 0.08 -3.17
C GLY A 181 7.88 1.53 -2.91
N VAL A 182 8.43 2.38 -3.75
CA VAL A 182 7.95 3.75 -3.94
C VAL A 182 7.28 3.82 -5.30
N PHE A 183 6.03 4.22 -5.31
CA PHE A 183 5.25 4.39 -6.52
C PHE A 183 4.99 5.86 -6.80
N TYR A 184 4.72 6.17 -8.05
CA TYR A 184 4.28 7.50 -8.48
C TYR A 184 2.95 7.37 -9.18
N PHE A 185 1.97 8.16 -8.75
CA PHE A 185 0.69 8.28 -9.42
C PHE A 185 0.64 9.59 -10.20
N ASP A 186 0.46 9.47 -11.51
CA ASP A 186 0.33 10.61 -12.42
C ASP A 186 -1.14 10.98 -12.61
N ILE A 187 -1.53 12.17 -12.15
CA ILE A 187 -2.92 12.66 -12.27
C ILE A 187 -3.35 12.87 -13.73
N ASN A 188 -2.41 13.15 -14.63
CA ASN A 188 -2.73 13.46 -16.02
C ASN A 188 -3.03 12.20 -16.84
N THR A 189 -2.27 11.12 -16.60
CA THR A 189 -2.44 9.85 -17.31
C THR A 189 -3.30 8.86 -16.53
N ASN A 190 -3.51 9.11 -15.24
CA ASN A 190 -4.12 8.18 -14.27
C ASN A 190 -3.35 6.85 -14.16
N GLU A 191 -2.03 6.90 -14.32
CA GLU A 191 -1.16 5.74 -14.27
C GLU A 191 -0.37 5.68 -12.98
N LEU A 192 -0.26 4.46 -12.44
CA LEU A 192 0.61 4.13 -11.33
C LEU A 192 1.86 3.47 -11.88
N ARG A 193 3.03 3.90 -11.42
CA ARG A 193 4.32 3.29 -11.80
C ARG A 193 5.23 3.13 -10.60
N LEU A 194 5.97 2.02 -10.58
CA LEU A 194 7.03 1.81 -9.61
C LEU A 194 8.23 2.70 -9.98
N VAL A 195 8.71 3.50 -9.01
CA VAL A 195 9.84 4.43 -9.23
C VAL A 195 11.08 4.06 -8.42
N HIS A 196 10.89 3.33 -7.30
CA HIS A 196 12.00 2.82 -6.51
C HIS A 196 11.59 1.56 -5.76
N GLN A 197 12.47 0.56 -5.75
CA GLN A 197 12.34 -0.66 -4.96
C GLN A 197 13.73 -1.14 -4.60
N GLN A 198 13.93 -1.58 -3.37
CA GLN A 198 15.20 -2.18 -3.00
C GLN A 198 15.23 -3.64 -3.48
N LYS A 199 16.16 -3.95 -4.37
CA LYS A 199 16.41 -5.34 -4.76
C LYS A 199 17.04 -6.08 -3.58
N ASP A 200 16.44 -7.18 -3.18
CA ASP A 200 17.05 -8.10 -2.22
C ASP A 200 18.40 -8.58 -2.76
N SER A 201 19.48 -8.22 -2.08
CA SER A 201 20.83 -8.68 -2.40
C SER A 201 21.08 -10.16 -2.01
N LYS A 202 20.02 -10.94 -1.71
CA LYS A 202 20.11 -12.30 -1.14
C LYS A 202 19.77 -13.44 -2.11
N LYS A 203 19.74 -13.23 -3.42
CA LYS A 203 19.54 -14.32 -4.40
C LYS A 203 20.76 -14.64 -5.26
N GLU A 204 21.97 -14.34 -4.80
CA GLU A 204 23.21 -14.84 -5.43
C GLU A 204 24.10 -15.47 -4.36
N SER A 205 23.79 -16.69 -3.94
CA SER A 205 24.76 -17.58 -3.29
C SER A 205 24.31 -19.05 -3.41
#